data_6cb64220cc18be81c7d125ff0703abcc
#
_entry.id   6cb64220cc18be81c7d125ff0703abcc
#
_cell.length_a   1.000
_cell.length_b   1.000
_cell.length_c   1.000
_cell.angle_alpha   90.00
_cell.angle_beta   90.00
_cell.angle_gamma   90.00
#
_symmetry.space_group_name_H-M   'P 1'
#
loop_
_entity.id
_entity.type
_entity.pdbx_description
1 polymer ?
#
loop_
_entity_poly.entity_id
_entity_poly.type
_entity_poly.pdbx_seq_one_letter_code
_entity_poly.pdbx_strand_id
1 'polypeptide(L)'
;MTNKNDGKKSVFRMIIDIVSWTIFALLMLLAAFLIYYVIATNIYARKGERFKPIVSLYTIISGSMLPTIQVYDVVVNQRIDDPTKLQEGDIITFISQSKINYGETITHRIIKVTYEDGKYYYTTKGDYNLVPDESPVEYNNVIGKVILKIPQLGQAQFFLLKQGSKLFLILIPAFGVLIYDLIKMLNLFGTKKKVDESLKTKDYKLTKEEEEDLKKKIKERLINKDNTIENKKDVKELENSSEDNNSLEDTKEEIN
;
A
#
# COMPACT_ATOMS: atom_id res chain seq x y z
N MET A 1 -28.54 -11.80 -30.16
CA MET A 1 -27.17 -12.39 -30.01
C MET A 1 -26.43 -11.57 -28.93
N THR A 2 -26.44 -12.02 -27.70
CA THR A 2 -25.76 -11.36 -26.57
C THR A 2 -24.26 -11.53 -26.70
N ASN A 3 -23.57 -10.42 -26.69
CA ASN A 3 -22.13 -10.31 -26.97
C ASN A 3 -21.30 -10.98 -25.85
N LYS A 4 -20.75 -12.17 -26.14
CA LYS A 4 -19.93 -13.00 -25.24
C LYS A 4 -18.67 -12.29 -24.69
N ASN A 5 -18.34 -11.08 -25.19
CA ASN A 5 -17.18 -10.29 -24.81
C ASN A 5 -17.41 -9.40 -23.56
N ASP A 6 -18.65 -9.09 -23.21
CA ASP A 6 -18.93 -8.20 -22.06
C ASP A 6 -18.78 -8.93 -20.73
N GLY A 7 -19.05 -10.24 -20.70
CA GLY A 7 -18.83 -11.07 -19.51
C GLY A 7 -17.36 -11.22 -19.12
N LYS A 8 -16.45 -11.37 -20.10
CA LYS A 8 -15.01 -11.49 -19.82
C LYS A 8 -14.40 -10.21 -19.26
N LYS A 9 -14.84 -9.05 -19.73
CA LYS A 9 -14.39 -7.73 -19.22
C LYS A 9 -14.89 -7.47 -17.79
N SER A 10 -16.08 -7.95 -17.45
CA SER A 10 -16.65 -7.83 -16.10
C SER A 10 -15.88 -8.70 -15.09
N VAL A 11 -15.60 -9.97 -15.44
CA VAL A 11 -14.83 -10.89 -14.59
C VAL A 11 -13.39 -10.39 -14.37
N PHE A 12 -12.74 -9.88 -15.40
CA PHE A 12 -11.38 -9.33 -15.30
C PHE A 12 -11.31 -8.11 -14.38
N ARG A 13 -12.28 -7.19 -14.43
CA ARG A 13 -12.38 -6.06 -13.51
C ARG A 13 -12.60 -6.53 -12.07
N MET A 14 -13.49 -7.48 -11.86
CA MET A 14 -13.76 -8.05 -10.53
C MET A 14 -12.49 -8.68 -9.92
N ILE A 15 -11.68 -9.39 -10.72
CA ILE A 15 -10.40 -9.95 -10.26
C ILE A 15 -9.43 -8.83 -9.86
N ILE A 16 -9.31 -7.78 -10.67
CA ILE A 16 -8.44 -6.62 -10.35
C ILE A 16 -8.89 -5.95 -9.06
N ASP A 17 -10.19 -5.76 -8.86
CA ASP A 17 -10.74 -5.14 -7.65
C ASP A 17 -10.46 -6.01 -6.42
N ILE A 18 -10.66 -7.33 -6.49
CA ILE A 18 -10.33 -8.26 -5.41
C ILE A 18 -8.83 -8.21 -5.09
N VAL A 19 -7.95 -8.28 -6.10
CA VAL A 19 -6.50 -8.20 -5.92
C VAL A 19 -6.10 -6.85 -5.30
N SER A 20 -6.68 -5.75 -5.76
CA SER A 20 -6.42 -4.42 -5.21
C SER A 20 -6.83 -4.30 -3.73
N TRP A 21 -8.02 -4.79 -3.38
CA TRP A 21 -8.50 -4.82 -2.00
C TRP A 21 -7.66 -5.73 -1.10
N THR A 22 -7.19 -6.88 -1.60
CA THR A 22 -6.31 -7.77 -0.84
C THR A 22 -4.94 -7.14 -0.60
N ILE A 23 -4.36 -6.47 -1.61
CA ILE A 23 -3.10 -5.73 -1.46
C ILE A 23 -3.28 -4.57 -0.45
N PHE A 24 -4.37 -3.82 -0.54
CA PHE A 24 -4.68 -2.74 0.40
C PHE A 24 -4.81 -3.26 1.84
N ALA A 25 -5.54 -4.34 2.05
CA ALA A 25 -5.69 -4.96 3.37
C ALA A 25 -4.33 -5.44 3.93
N LEU A 26 -3.47 -6.03 3.07
CA LEU A 26 -2.13 -6.46 3.45
C LEU A 26 -1.23 -5.26 3.85
N LEU A 27 -1.30 -4.16 3.10
CA LEU A 27 -0.55 -2.94 3.42
C LEU A 27 -1.03 -2.31 4.72
N MET A 28 -2.34 -2.30 5.00
CA MET A 28 -2.91 -1.82 6.26
C MET A 28 -2.46 -2.69 7.45
N LEU A 29 -2.43 -4.02 7.28
CA LEU A 29 -1.89 -4.95 8.28
C LEU A 29 -0.42 -4.70 8.55
N LEU A 30 0.37 -4.52 7.50
CA LEU A 30 1.80 -4.19 7.62
C LEU A 30 2.02 -2.86 8.34
N ALA A 31 1.24 -1.83 8.01
CA ALA A 31 1.31 -0.52 8.68
C ALA A 31 0.96 -0.64 10.17
N ALA A 32 -0.10 -1.37 10.52
CA ALA A 32 -0.49 -1.62 11.90
C ALA A 32 0.60 -2.38 12.67
N PHE A 33 1.22 -3.38 12.04
CA PHE A 33 2.34 -4.13 12.61
C PHE A 33 3.56 -3.24 12.86
N LEU A 34 3.91 -2.36 11.91
CA LEU A 34 5.03 -1.42 12.08
C LEU A 34 4.77 -0.41 13.21
N ILE A 35 3.55 0.10 13.33
CA ILE A 35 3.15 1.00 14.43
C ILE A 35 3.27 0.25 15.77
N TYR A 36 2.73 -0.97 15.86
CA TYR A 36 2.87 -1.80 17.05
C TYR A 36 4.34 -2.02 17.41
N TYR A 37 5.19 -2.35 16.44
CA TYR A 37 6.62 -2.59 16.65
C TYR A 37 7.33 -1.33 17.20
N VAL A 38 7.06 -0.16 16.63
CA VAL A 38 7.63 1.12 17.10
C VAL A 38 7.16 1.43 18.52
N ILE A 39 5.89 1.23 18.82
CA ILE A 39 5.36 1.47 20.17
C ILE A 39 6.00 0.50 21.17
N ALA A 40 6.05 -0.78 20.83
CA ALA A 40 6.64 -1.81 21.70
C ALA A 40 8.12 -1.50 21.98
N THR A 41 8.93 -1.21 20.97
CA THR A 41 10.35 -0.88 21.16
C THR A 41 10.56 0.35 22.05
N ASN A 42 9.71 1.39 21.91
CA ASN A 42 9.79 2.58 22.76
C ASN A 42 9.40 2.30 24.21
N ILE A 43 8.38 1.47 24.46
CA ILE A 43 7.98 1.08 25.82
C ILE A 43 9.08 0.31 26.53
N TYR A 44 9.69 -0.67 25.85
CA TYR A 44 10.79 -1.47 26.42
C TYR A 44 12.05 -0.62 26.63
N ALA A 45 12.38 0.28 25.69
CA ALA A 45 13.50 1.21 25.84
C ALA A 45 13.34 2.12 27.06
N ARG A 46 12.13 2.59 27.36
CA ARG A 46 11.86 3.42 28.57
C ARG A 46 12.02 2.63 29.87
N LYS A 47 11.84 1.31 29.85
CA LYS A 47 12.06 0.42 31.01
C LYS A 47 13.53 0.02 31.17
N GLY A 48 14.41 0.46 30.27
CA GLY A 48 15.80 0.01 30.24
C GLY A 48 15.98 -1.43 29.78
N GLU A 49 14.91 -2.06 29.28
CA GLU A 49 14.91 -3.43 28.79
C GLU A 49 15.01 -3.44 27.26
N ARG A 50 15.63 -4.48 26.72
CA ARG A 50 15.62 -4.69 25.26
C ARG A 50 14.34 -5.37 24.84
N PHE A 51 13.67 -4.81 23.85
CA PHE A 51 12.53 -5.47 23.24
C PHE A 51 12.98 -6.77 22.57
N LYS A 52 12.49 -7.89 23.08
CA LYS A 52 12.68 -9.22 22.50
C LYS A 52 11.36 -9.68 21.86
N PRO A 53 11.19 -9.49 20.55
CA PRO A 53 9.98 -9.96 19.86
C PRO A 53 9.87 -11.49 19.95
N ILE A 54 8.65 -12.02 19.86
CA ILE A 54 8.40 -13.47 19.88
C ILE A 54 9.18 -14.18 18.77
N VAL A 55 9.26 -13.51 17.61
CA VAL A 55 10.02 -13.98 16.45
C VAL A 55 10.91 -12.82 15.96
N SER A 56 12.16 -13.14 15.66
CA SER A 56 13.13 -12.18 15.10
C SER A 56 13.92 -12.79 13.95
N LEU A 57 14.33 -11.93 13.01
CA LEU A 57 15.06 -12.32 11.81
C LEU A 57 16.45 -11.70 11.85
N TYR A 58 17.49 -12.51 11.62
CA TYR A 58 18.86 -12.04 11.52
C TYR A 58 19.54 -12.59 10.28
N THR A 59 20.24 -11.73 9.55
CA THR A 59 21.04 -12.13 8.40
C THR A 59 22.44 -12.50 8.89
N ILE A 60 22.90 -13.68 8.53
CA ILE A 60 24.25 -14.18 8.86
C ILE A 60 25.28 -13.54 7.92
N ILE A 61 26.26 -12.87 8.50
CA ILE A 61 27.29 -12.11 7.76
C ILE A 61 28.68 -12.72 7.85
N SER A 62 28.86 -13.77 8.67
CA SER A 62 30.15 -14.46 8.86
C SER A 62 30.03 -15.95 8.57
N GLY A 63 31.17 -16.60 8.34
CA GLY A 63 31.22 -18.02 8.06
C GLY A 63 31.38 -18.93 9.30
N SER A 64 31.22 -18.40 10.52
CA SER A 64 31.44 -19.15 11.76
C SER A 64 30.51 -20.34 11.94
N MET A 65 29.37 -20.38 11.27
CA MET A 65 28.39 -21.46 11.35
C MET A 65 28.39 -22.39 10.14
N LEU A 66 29.41 -22.30 9.28
CA LEU A 66 29.57 -23.25 8.15
C LEU A 66 29.79 -24.68 8.68
N PRO A 67 29.32 -25.70 7.98
CA PRO A 67 28.48 -25.67 6.79
C PRO A 67 26.99 -25.55 7.12
N THR A 68 26.58 -25.51 8.39
CA THR A 68 25.19 -25.56 8.84
C THR A 68 24.40 -24.34 8.39
N ILE A 69 24.98 -23.15 8.56
CA ILE A 69 24.37 -21.86 8.14
C ILE A 69 25.41 -21.13 7.31
N GLN A 70 25.01 -20.69 6.12
CA GLN A 70 25.89 -20.01 5.19
C GLN A 70 25.80 -18.49 5.34
N VAL A 71 26.82 -17.79 4.84
CA VAL A 71 26.79 -16.32 4.74
C VAL A 71 25.62 -15.91 3.86
N TYR A 72 24.88 -14.89 4.27
CA TYR A 72 23.64 -14.39 3.69
C TYR A 72 22.38 -15.26 3.90
N ASP A 73 22.46 -16.35 4.65
CA ASP A 73 21.24 -16.98 5.14
C ASP A 73 20.55 -16.06 6.15
N VAL A 74 19.23 -16.09 6.18
CA VAL A 74 18.43 -15.43 7.21
C VAL A 74 17.96 -16.49 8.18
N VAL A 75 18.27 -16.31 9.46
CA VAL A 75 17.80 -17.19 10.54
C VAL A 75 16.56 -16.58 11.21
N VAL A 76 15.58 -17.43 11.43
CA VAL A 76 14.37 -17.12 12.19
C VAL A 76 14.59 -17.59 13.61
N ASN A 77 14.58 -16.65 14.55
CA ASN A 77 14.72 -16.94 15.97
C ASN A 77 13.38 -16.86 16.67
N GLN A 78 13.10 -17.81 17.49
CA GLN A 78 11.99 -17.81 18.43
C GLN A 78 12.49 -17.45 19.83
N ARG A 79 11.85 -16.46 20.47
CA ARG A 79 12.12 -16.13 21.86
C ARG A 79 11.78 -17.33 22.74
N ILE A 80 12.66 -17.64 23.66
CA ILE A 80 12.46 -18.69 24.66
C ILE A 80 12.27 -17.98 26.01
N ASP A 81 11.15 -18.18 26.67
CA ASP A 81 10.83 -17.53 27.95
C ASP A 81 11.28 -18.36 29.16
N ASP A 82 11.65 -19.63 28.95
CA ASP A 82 12.11 -20.55 29.98
C ASP A 82 13.53 -21.05 29.64
N PRO A 83 14.55 -20.67 30.44
CA PRO A 83 15.94 -21.05 30.19
C PRO A 83 16.17 -22.57 30.14
N THR A 84 15.32 -23.36 30.80
CA THR A 84 15.45 -24.82 30.82
C THR A 84 15.16 -25.49 29.49
N LYS A 85 14.50 -24.78 28.58
CA LYS A 85 14.19 -25.26 27.21
C LYS A 85 15.34 -25.16 26.24
N LEU A 86 16.44 -24.49 26.62
CA LEU A 86 17.64 -24.42 25.82
C LEU A 86 18.58 -25.57 26.22
N GLN A 87 18.98 -26.36 25.22
CA GLN A 87 19.74 -27.56 25.39
C GLN A 87 21.07 -27.56 24.55
N GLU A 88 21.99 -28.43 24.90
CA GLU A 88 23.15 -28.66 24.08
C GLU A 88 22.73 -29.10 22.66
N GLY A 89 23.44 -28.57 21.66
CA GLY A 89 23.08 -28.73 20.25
C GLY A 89 22.16 -27.67 19.68
N ASP A 90 21.44 -26.90 20.51
CA ASP A 90 20.60 -25.80 20.03
C ASP A 90 21.45 -24.65 19.45
N ILE A 91 20.97 -24.05 18.37
CA ILE A 91 21.58 -22.85 17.81
C ILE A 91 20.82 -21.66 18.38
N ILE A 92 21.54 -20.74 19.02
CA ILE A 92 20.99 -19.53 19.60
C ILE A 92 21.61 -18.29 18.98
N THR A 93 20.81 -17.23 18.91
CA THR A 93 21.26 -15.88 18.62
C THR A 93 21.28 -15.10 19.92
N PHE A 94 22.40 -14.46 20.22
CA PHE A 94 22.64 -13.76 21.49
C PHE A 94 23.46 -12.50 21.30
N ILE A 95 23.55 -11.69 22.36
CA ILE A 95 24.38 -10.49 22.41
C ILE A 95 25.66 -10.85 23.14
N SER A 96 26.78 -10.67 22.47
CA SER A 96 28.10 -10.98 23.03
C SER A 96 28.45 -10.07 24.20
N GLN A 97 29.03 -10.68 25.23
CA GLN A 97 29.63 -10.00 26.38
C GLN A 97 31.17 -10.09 26.36
N SER A 98 31.74 -10.74 25.34
CA SER A 98 33.19 -10.82 25.16
C SER A 98 33.79 -9.44 24.89
N LYS A 99 35.00 -9.18 25.37
CA LYS A 99 35.71 -7.91 25.15
C LYS A 99 36.00 -7.63 23.68
N ILE A 100 36.11 -8.67 22.86
CA ILE A 100 36.47 -8.55 21.43
C ILE A 100 35.30 -8.03 20.62
N ASN A 101 34.06 -8.47 20.93
CA ASN A 101 32.86 -8.20 20.15
C ASN A 101 31.67 -7.85 21.04
N TYR A 102 31.94 -7.04 22.07
CA TYR A 102 30.94 -6.60 23.04
C TYR A 102 29.76 -5.88 22.38
N GLY A 103 28.56 -6.40 22.66
CA GLY A 103 27.31 -5.86 22.14
C GLY A 103 26.94 -6.30 20.73
N GLU A 104 27.79 -7.06 20.05
CA GLU A 104 27.47 -7.64 18.75
C GLU A 104 26.47 -8.79 18.87
N THR A 105 25.66 -8.98 17.84
CA THR A 105 24.72 -10.10 17.76
C THR A 105 25.41 -11.27 17.07
N ILE A 106 25.51 -12.39 17.78
CA ILE A 106 26.18 -13.62 17.34
C ILE A 106 25.18 -14.76 17.29
N THR A 107 25.36 -15.65 16.34
CA THR A 107 24.57 -16.89 16.21
C THR A 107 25.52 -18.08 16.25
N HIS A 108 25.50 -18.85 17.33
CA HIS A 108 26.34 -20.00 17.54
C HIS A 108 25.56 -21.15 18.19
N ARG A 109 26.18 -22.34 18.24
CA ARG A 109 25.61 -23.54 18.83
C ARG A 109 25.99 -23.68 20.30
N ILE A 110 25.01 -24.04 21.13
CA ILE A 110 25.27 -24.41 22.54
C ILE A 110 26.02 -25.74 22.58
N ILE A 111 27.19 -25.76 23.22
CA ILE A 111 27.99 -26.97 23.46
C ILE A 111 27.95 -27.38 24.93
N LYS A 112 27.56 -26.52 25.85
CA LYS A 112 27.40 -26.83 27.27
C LYS A 112 26.41 -25.91 27.91
N VAL A 113 25.58 -26.44 28.80
CA VAL A 113 24.67 -25.69 29.67
C VAL A 113 25.16 -25.79 31.10
N THR A 114 25.24 -24.65 31.78
CA THR A 114 25.68 -24.57 33.19
C THR A 114 24.66 -23.76 33.99
N TYR A 115 24.33 -24.23 35.19
CA TYR A 115 23.48 -23.51 36.13
C TYR A 115 24.31 -23.18 37.38
N GLU A 116 24.56 -21.90 37.60
CA GLU A 116 25.40 -21.38 38.69
C GLU A 116 24.77 -20.09 39.26
N ASP A 117 24.77 -19.94 40.57
CA ASP A 117 24.25 -18.78 41.28
C ASP A 117 22.84 -18.37 40.87
N GLY A 118 21.96 -19.37 40.64
CA GLY A 118 20.59 -19.13 40.25
C GLY A 118 20.37 -18.72 38.80
N LYS A 119 21.41 -18.78 37.96
CA LYS A 119 21.39 -18.35 36.57
C LYS A 119 21.83 -19.44 35.62
N TYR A 120 21.29 -19.41 34.41
CA TYR A 120 21.71 -20.28 33.30
C TYR A 120 22.75 -19.57 32.45
N TYR A 121 23.81 -20.30 32.14
CA TYR A 121 24.92 -19.92 31.27
C TYR A 121 25.08 -20.95 30.17
N TYR A 122 25.32 -20.48 28.96
CA TYR A 122 25.50 -21.32 27.77
C TYR A 122 26.89 -21.09 27.19
N THR A 123 27.75 -22.15 27.19
CA THR A 123 28.97 -22.12 26.43
C THR A 123 28.61 -22.38 24.97
N THR A 124 29.01 -21.49 24.08
CA THR A 124 28.65 -21.52 22.68
C THR A 124 29.93 -21.70 21.82
N LYS A 125 29.72 -22.22 20.61
CA LYS A 125 30.77 -22.38 19.61
C LYS A 125 30.16 -22.27 18.20
N GLY A 126 30.82 -21.55 17.30
CA GLY A 126 30.52 -21.62 15.88
C GLY A 126 30.86 -22.99 15.31
N ASP A 127 30.01 -23.51 14.43
CA ASP A 127 30.25 -24.89 13.87
C ASP A 127 31.55 -24.99 13.11
N TYR A 128 32.05 -23.91 12.52
CA TYR A 128 33.34 -23.85 11.83
C TYR A 128 34.49 -23.45 12.74
N ASN A 129 34.25 -22.97 13.96
CA ASN A 129 35.29 -22.52 14.86
C ASN A 129 36.01 -23.72 15.49
N LEU A 130 37.32 -23.59 15.71
CA LEU A 130 38.13 -24.63 16.37
C LEU A 130 37.91 -24.64 17.89
N VAL A 131 37.66 -23.47 18.48
CA VAL A 131 37.54 -23.29 19.92
C VAL A 131 36.19 -22.72 20.30
N PRO A 132 35.69 -22.97 21.52
CA PRO A 132 34.51 -22.30 22.07
C PRO A 132 34.68 -20.79 22.12
N ASP A 133 33.53 -20.11 22.25
CA ASP A 133 33.53 -18.68 22.50
C ASP A 133 34.15 -18.35 23.86
N GLU A 134 34.83 -17.23 23.94
CA GLU A 134 35.65 -16.84 25.09
C GLU A 134 34.83 -16.73 26.39
N SER A 135 33.60 -16.24 26.30
CA SER A 135 32.74 -15.99 27.45
C SER A 135 31.42 -16.74 27.33
N PRO A 136 30.97 -17.44 28.38
CA PRO A 136 29.63 -18.02 28.40
C PRO A 136 28.55 -16.94 28.27
N VAL A 137 27.45 -17.30 27.61
CA VAL A 137 26.31 -16.45 27.39
C VAL A 137 25.33 -16.60 28.55
N GLU A 138 25.06 -15.53 29.32
CA GLU A 138 23.99 -15.53 30.30
C GLU A 138 22.65 -15.53 29.57
N TYR A 139 21.62 -16.25 30.11
CA TYR A 139 20.28 -16.34 29.50
C TYR A 139 19.69 -14.99 29.15
N ASN A 140 19.89 -13.94 29.96
CA ASN A 140 19.38 -12.60 29.70
C ASN A 140 19.89 -11.98 28.38
N ASN A 141 21.05 -12.44 27.90
CA ASN A 141 21.63 -12.00 26.65
C ASN A 141 21.19 -12.83 25.45
N VAL A 142 20.45 -13.93 25.65
CA VAL A 142 19.90 -14.74 24.59
C VAL A 142 18.73 -13.98 23.96
N ILE A 143 18.74 -13.79 22.63
CA ILE A 143 17.66 -13.22 21.86
C ILE A 143 16.61 -14.27 21.54
N GLY A 144 17.08 -15.46 21.12
CA GLY A 144 16.21 -16.59 20.80
C GLY A 144 16.95 -17.79 20.25
N LYS A 145 16.20 -18.89 20.09
CA LYS A 145 16.64 -20.13 19.46
C LYS A 145 16.30 -20.09 17.98
N VAL A 146 17.26 -20.48 17.14
CA VAL A 146 17.05 -20.62 15.69
C VAL A 146 16.11 -21.80 15.43
N ILE A 147 14.96 -21.54 14.84
CA ILE A 147 13.94 -22.54 14.50
C ILE A 147 13.89 -22.83 12.99
N LEU A 148 14.34 -21.88 12.16
CA LEU A 148 14.33 -21.99 10.71
C LEU A 148 15.45 -21.16 10.12
N LYS A 149 16.03 -21.64 9.02
CA LYS A 149 16.93 -20.85 8.18
C LYS A 149 16.37 -20.73 6.78
N ILE A 150 16.45 -19.53 6.21
CA ILE A 150 16.03 -19.21 4.84
C ILE A 150 17.29 -18.94 4.03
N PRO A 151 17.65 -19.86 3.12
CA PRO A 151 18.89 -19.75 2.37
C PRO A 151 18.94 -18.48 1.52
N GLN A 152 20.07 -17.79 1.56
CA GLN A 152 20.43 -16.67 0.67
C GLN A 152 19.47 -15.48 0.63
N LEU A 153 18.45 -15.44 1.50
CA LEU A 153 17.48 -14.32 1.53
C LEU A 153 18.16 -12.98 1.88
N GLY A 154 19.23 -13.05 2.69
CA GLY A 154 20.02 -11.87 3.07
C GLY A 154 20.70 -11.19 1.87
N GLN A 155 20.97 -11.88 0.78
CA GLN A 155 21.55 -11.27 -0.43
C GLN A 155 20.66 -10.16 -0.98
N ALA A 156 19.32 -10.34 -0.94
CA ALA A 156 18.38 -9.32 -1.38
C ALA A 156 18.52 -8.04 -0.52
N GLN A 157 18.70 -8.19 0.80
CA GLN A 157 18.93 -7.07 1.71
C GLN A 157 20.22 -6.32 1.36
N PHE A 158 21.32 -7.05 1.16
CA PHE A 158 22.62 -6.43 0.80
C PHE A 158 22.58 -5.81 -0.59
N PHE A 159 21.86 -6.40 -1.54
CA PHE A 159 21.64 -5.79 -2.84
C PHE A 159 20.89 -4.45 -2.71
N LEU A 160 19.82 -4.40 -1.92
CA LEU A 160 19.04 -3.18 -1.71
C LEU A 160 19.82 -2.09 -0.93
N LEU A 161 20.77 -2.47 -0.09
CA LEU A 161 21.61 -1.54 0.67
C LEU A 161 22.76 -0.93 -0.16
N LYS A 162 23.13 -1.54 -1.30
CA LYS A 162 24.11 -0.94 -2.20
C LYS A 162 23.64 0.41 -2.72
N GLN A 163 24.55 1.37 -2.77
CA GLN A 163 24.25 2.77 -3.07
C GLN A 163 23.57 2.96 -4.45
N GLY A 164 23.90 2.11 -5.44
CA GLY A 164 23.24 2.11 -6.75
C GLY A 164 21.84 1.50 -6.76
N SER A 165 21.54 0.56 -5.87
CA SER A 165 20.25 -0.15 -5.85
C SER A 165 19.11 0.69 -5.28
N LYS A 166 19.41 1.69 -4.46
CA LYS A 166 18.42 2.65 -3.91
C LYS A 166 17.70 3.41 -5.02
N LEU A 167 18.40 3.71 -6.11
CA LEU A 167 17.80 4.32 -7.30
C LEU A 167 16.76 3.40 -7.95
N PHE A 168 17.04 2.10 -8.06
CA PHE A 168 16.10 1.14 -8.63
C PHE A 168 14.86 0.95 -7.78
N LEU A 169 14.99 1.03 -6.44
CA LEU A 169 13.84 0.95 -5.52
C LEU A 169 12.85 2.09 -5.73
N ILE A 170 13.33 3.27 -6.11
CA ILE A 170 12.49 4.45 -6.41
C ILE A 170 12.04 4.44 -7.88
N LEU A 171 12.95 4.10 -8.80
CA LEU A 171 12.67 4.15 -10.23
C LEU A 171 11.64 3.09 -10.66
N ILE A 172 11.71 1.86 -10.14
CA ILE A 172 10.80 0.78 -10.55
C ILE A 172 9.34 1.13 -10.31
N PRO A 173 8.90 1.53 -9.10
CA PRO A 173 7.51 1.94 -8.88
C PRO A 173 7.14 3.21 -9.66
N ALA A 174 8.07 4.18 -9.80
CA ALA A 174 7.82 5.38 -10.59
C ALA A 174 7.59 5.07 -12.08
N PHE A 175 8.41 4.19 -12.67
CA PHE A 175 8.19 3.70 -14.03
C PHE A 175 6.91 2.88 -14.16
N GLY A 176 6.55 2.08 -13.13
CA GLY A 176 5.29 1.35 -13.09
C GLY A 176 4.07 2.28 -13.20
N VAL A 177 4.07 3.37 -12.45
CA VAL A 177 3.02 4.40 -12.51
C VAL A 177 3.00 5.09 -13.88
N LEU A 178 4.17 5.49 -14.41
CA LEU A 178 4.27 6.12 -15.74
C LEU A 178 3.74 5.20 -16.85
N ILE A 179 4.10 3.93 -16.83
CA ILE A 179 3.63 2.94 -17.81
C ILE A 179 2.12 2.74 -17.67
N TYR A 180 1.59 2.66 -16.46
CA TYR A 180 0.16 2.56 -16.20
C TYR A 180 -0.60 3.76 -16.77
N ASP A 181 -0.13 4.98 -16.51
CA ASP A 181 -0.74 6.21 -17.02
C ASP A 181 -0.65 6.30 -18.54
N LEU A 182 0.46 5.89 -19.13
CA LEU A 182 0.64 5.83 -20.58
C LEU A 182 -0.37 4.85 -21.23
N ILE A 183 -0.52 3.66 -20.69
CA ILE A 183 -1.49 2.67 -21.17
C ILE A 183 -2.92 3.20 -21.05
N LYS A 184 -3.25 3.85 -19.94
CA LYS A 184 -4.56 4.47 -19.71
C LYS A 184 -4.83 5.58 -20.74
N MET A 185 -3.84 6.41 -21.02
CA MET A 185 -3.93 7.49 -22.01
C MET A 185 -4.12 6.91 -23.43
N LEU A 186 -3.34 5.91 -23.82
CA LEU A 186 -3.47 5.24 -25.14
C LEU A 186 -4.87 4.59 -25.30
N ASN A 187 -5.40 3.99 -24.26
CA ASN A 187 -6.75 3.41 -24.29
C ASN A 187 -7.84 4.49 -24.45
N LEU A 188 -7.66 5.66 -23.85
CA LEU A 188 -8.58 6.81 -24.03
C LEU A 188 -8.55 7.35 -25.46
N PHE A 189 -7.36 7.47 -26.07
CA PHE A 189 -7.23 7.88 -27.46
C PHE A 189 -7.79 6.86 -28.43
N GLY A 190 -7.58 5.55 -28.19
CA GLY A 190 -8.15 4.48 -28.99
C GLY A 190 -9.68 4.46 -28.96
N THR A 191 -10.28 4.81 -27.82
CA THR A 191 -11.75 4.89 -27.66
C THR A 191 -12.32 6.11 -28.38
N LYS A 192 -11.66 7.27 -28.31
CA LYS A 192 -12.07 8.48 -29.07
C LYS A 192 -12.05 8.25 -30.56
N LYS A 193 -11.01 7.62 -31.10
CA LYS A 193 -10.92 7.31 -32.53
C LYS A 193 -12.03 6.40 -33.02
N LYS A 194 -12.45 5.40 -32.22
CA LYS A 194 -13.58 4.52 -32.52
C LYS A 194 -14.93 5.23 -32.48
N VAL A 195 -15.10 6.20 -31.59
CA VAL A 195 -16.32 7.03 -31.49
C VAL A 195 -16.42 7.96 -32.70
N ASP A 196 -15.33 8.64 -33.06
CA ASP A 196 -15.31 9.54 -34.24
C ASP A 196 -15.56 8.76 -35.56
N GLU A 197 -15.02 7.55 -35.68
CA GLU A 197 -15.21 6.70 -36.85
C GLU A 197 -16.66 6.16 -36.91
N SER A 198 -17.24 5.83 -35.77
CA SER A 198 -18.65 5.41 -35.67
C SER A 198 -19.65 6.58 -35.92
N LEU A 199 -19.26 7.82 -35.63
CA LEU A 199 -20.06 9.01 -35.95
C LEU A 199 -19.95 9.37 -37.45
N LYS A 200 -18.79 9.17 -38.08
CA LYS A 200 -18.62 9.38 -39.52
C LYS A 200 -19.31 8.32 -40.39
N THR A 201 -19.47 7.10 -39.88
CA THR A 201 -20.19 6.01 -40.61
C THR A 201 -21.68 6.05 -40.41
N LYS A 202 -22.22 6.85 -39.48
CA LYS A 202 -23.63 7.19 -39.39
C LYS A 202 -23.95 8.44 -40.22
N ASP A 203 -23.68 8.40 -41.51
CA ASP A 203 -24.41 9.22 -42.46
C ASP A 203 -25.86 8.72 -42.48
N TYR A 204 -26.65 9.21 -41.52
CA TYR A 204 -28.11 9.17 -41.64
C TYR A 204 -28.46 10.08 -42.80
N LYS A 205 -28.55 9.51 -44.02
CA LYS A 205 -29.36 10.12 -45.07
C LYS A 205 -30.80 10.02 -44.59
N LEU A 206 -31.24 11.13 -43.92
CA LEU A 206 -32.63 11.32 -43.66
C LEU A 206 -33.39 11.13 -44.98
N THR A 207 -34.40 10.32 -44.97
CA THR A 207 -35.32 10.24 -46.11
C THR A 207 -35.99 11.58 -46.27
N LYS A 208 -36.36 11.99 -47.49
CA LYS A 208 -37.00 13.27 -47.75
C LYS A 208 -38.20 13.51 -46.83
N GLU A 209 -38.92 12.46 -46.47
CA GLU A 209 -40.06 12.53 -45.53
C GLU A 209 -39.60 12.86 -44.09
N GLU A 210 -38.51 12.31 -43.60
CA GLU A 210 -37.98 12.60 -42.28
C GLU A 210 -37.43 14.03 -42.17
N GLU A 211 -36.80 14.56 -43.26
CA GLU A 211 -36.41 15.95 -43.33
C GLU A 211 -37.58 16.94 -43.28
N GLU A 212 -38.69 16.63 -43.97
CA GLU A 212 -39.89 17.46 -43.95
C GLU A 212 -40.58 17.43 -42.56
N ASP A 213 -40.67 16.26 -41.95
CA ASP A 213 -41.24 16.13 -40.58
C ASP A 213 -40.40 16.85 -39.54
N LEU A 214 -39.05 16.77 -39.65
CA LEU A 214 -38.14 17.50 -38.77
C LEU A 214 -38.26 19.01 -38.97
N LYS A 215 -38.31 19.47 -40.22
CA LYS A 215 -38.54 20.91 -40.53
C LYS A 215 -39.86 21.41 -39.99
N LYS A 216 -40.91 20.59 -40.06
CA LYS A 216 -42.25 20.94 -39.51
C LYS A 216 -42.19 21.06 -37.98
N LYS A 217 -41.60 20.11 -37.30
CA LYS A 217 -41.42 20.12 -35.83
C LYS A 217 -40.56 21.31 -35.33
N ILE A 218 -39.52 21.66 -36.09
CA ILE A 218 -38.67 22.82 -35.76
C ILE A 218 -39.52 24.12 -35.91
N LYS A 219 -40.31 24.23 -37.00
CA LYS A 219 -41.15 25.39 -37.24
C LYS A 219 -42.24 25.57 -36.15
N GLU A 220 -42.86 24.49 -35.73
CA GLU A 220 -43.83 24.48 -34.61
C GLU A 220 -43.20 24.91 -33.28
N ARG A 221 -41.99 24.45 -32.99
CA ARG A 221 -41.26 24.85 -31.78
C ARG A 221 -40.82 26.33 -31.78
N LEU A 222 -40.48 26.88 -32.93
CA LEU A 222 -40.14 28.30 -33.08
C LEU A 222 -41.35 29.14 -32.88
N ILE A 223 -42.52 28.83 -33.47
CA ILE A 223 -43.78 29.55 -33.30
C ILE A 223 -44.21 29.53 -31.82
N ASN A 224 -44.16 28.39 -31.15
CA ASN A 224 -44.45 28.29 -29.73
C ASN A 224 -43.51 29.10 -28.85
N LYS A 225 -42.23 29.22 -29.24
CA LYS A 225 -41.25 30.03 -28.51
C LYS A 225 -41.51 31.53 -28.68
N ASP A 226 -41.87 31.97 -29.88
CA ASP A 226 -42.22 33.37 -30.15
C ASP A 226 -43.49 33.80 -29.42
N ASN A 227 -44.53 32.94 -29.41
CA ASN A 227 -45.76 33.18 -28.63
C ASN A 227 -45.51 33.23 -27.10
N THR A 228 -44.49 32.47 -26.61
CA THR A 228 -44.09 32.50 -25.18
C THR A 228 -43.35 33.79 -24.82
N ILE A 229 -42.60 34.36 -25.79
CA ILE A 229 -41.88 35.61 -25.60
C ILE A 229 -42.83 36.80 -25.67
N GLU A 230 -43.84 36.77 -26.57
CA GLU A 230 -44.84 37.80 -26.75
C GLU A 230 -45.75 37.90 -25.49
N ASN A 231 -46.23 36.74 -24.99
CA ASN A 231 -46.99 36.68 -23.72
C ASN A 231 -46.18 37.17 -22.49
N LYS A 232 -44.87 37.01 -22.49
CA LYS A 232 -44.04 37.57 -21.42
C LYS A 232 -43.82 39.09 -21.51
N LYS A 233 -43.91 39.66 -22.72
CA LYS A 233 -43.87 41.12 -22.90
C LYS A 233 -45.18 41.77 -22.46
N ASP A 234 -46.31 41.18 -22.83
CA ASP A 234 -47.63 41.69 -22.47
C ASP A 234 -47.85 41.63 -20.93
N VAL A 235 -47.37 40.59 -20.24
CA VAL A 235 -47.44 40.52 -18.77
C VAL A 235 -46.54 41.57 -18.10
N LYS A 236 -45.35 41.86 -18.64
CA LYS A 236 -44.49 42.94 -18.12
C LYS A 236 -45.01 44.33 -18.35
N GLU A 237 -45.74 44.60 -19.47
CA GLU A 237 -46.42 45.90 -19.69
C GLU A 237 -47.62 46.09 -18.77
N LEU A 238 -48.32 45.02 -18.42
CA LEU A 238 -49.46 45.09 -17.45
C LEU A 238 -48.93 45.26 -16.00
N GLU A 239 -47.78 44.68 -15.62
CA GLU A 239 -47.19 44.93 -14.30
C GLU A 239 -46.68 46.37 -14.14
N ASN A 240 -46.04 46.96 -15.16
CA ASN A 240 -45.57 48.34 -15.13
C ASN A 240 -46.74 49.38 -15.11
N SER A 241 -47.87 49.03 -15.71
CA SER A 241 -49.07 49.94 -15.69
C SER A 241 -49.83 49.88 -14.35
N SER A 242 -49.61 48.84 -13.53
CA SER A 242 -50.21 48.77 -12.18
C SER A 242 -49.32 49.44 -11.10
N GLU A 243 -48.01 49.58 -11.31
CA GLU A 243 -47.13 50.34 -10.41
C GLU A 243 -47.28 51.86 -10.56
N ASP A 244 -47.54 52.37 -11.77
CA ASP A 244 -47.78 53.80 -11.98
C ASP A 244 -49.16 54.33 -11.41
N ASN A 245 -50.12 53.44 -11.24
CA ASN A 245 -51.40 53.81 -10.62
C ASN A 245 -51.40 53.87 -9.08
N ASN A 246 -50.42 53.11 -8.44
CA ASN A 246 -50.28 53.12 -6.98
C ASN A 246 -49.49 54.33 -6.46
N SER A 247 -48.70 55.00 -7.33
CA SER A 247 -47.92 56.18 -6.94
C SER A 247 -48.69 57.49 -6.99
N LEU A 248 -49.93 57.48 -7.52
CA LEU A 248 -50.81 58.64 -7.60
C LEU A 248 -51.87 58.73 -6.47
N GLU A 249 -52.11 57.72 -5.69
CA GLU A 249 -52.98 57.71 -4.53
C GLU A 249 -52.35 58.20 -3.24
N ASP A 250 -51.04 57.98 -3.07
CA ASP A 250 -50.32 58.37 -1.85
C ASP A 250 -49.94 59.84 -1.74
N THR A 251 -50.26 60.68 -2.77
CA THR A 251 -50.00 62.12 -2.76
C THR A 251 -51.25 62.98 -2.45
N LYS A 252 -52.36 62.37 -2.06
CA LYS A 252 -53.58 63.09 -1.71
C LYS A 252 -54.00 63.14 -0.24
N GLU A 253 -53.26 62.50 0.65
CA GLU A 253 -53.61 62.52 2.10
C GLU A 253 -52.70 63.41 2.98
N GLU A 254 -51.86 64.26 2.42
CA GLU A 254 -50.99 65.17 3.22
C GLU A 254 -51.34 66.65 3.02
N ILE A 255 -52.58 67.03 2.65
CA ILE A 255 -53.10 68.43 2.77
C ILE A 255 -54.56 68.40 3.28
N ASN A 256 -54.72 68.26 4.63
CA ASN A 256 -55.74 68.93 5.45
C ASN A 256 -55.48 68.63 6.95
#